data_ae0fe42462604366d5d9843cd1c81068
#
_entry.id   ae0fe42462604366d5d9843cd1c81068
#
_cell.length_a   1.000
_cell.length_b   1.000
_cell.length_c   1.000
_cell.angle_alpha   90.00
_cell.angle_beta   90.00
_cell.angle_gamma   90.00
#
_symmetry.space_group_name_H-M   'P 1'
#
loop_
_entity.id
_entity.type
_entity.pdbx_description
1 polymer ?
#
loop_
_entity_poly.entity_id
_entity_poly.type
_entity_poly.pdbx_seq_one_letter_code
_entity_poly.pdbx_strand_id
1 'polypeptide(L)'
;MNRRILILCEAIAPPAYSPRVLTLVEYLQQQGWHCEIVTEMDNDQPLDWDICPIHSMPTYRHLVADKLFGAKEKALMRFACREVKVESFDMIFCASYYYFPLQAAAGLAKKYHLPLVVDLRDIAEQWGDVDYYTRTLTGIRWIDAIAKKVYTAGNMRQRNRVLQQATAVTTVSPWHQQTLAKYNNNTHLIYNGYDATVFVPQDKRQDQFLITYLGRLYSTQLRDPRLLFEALRQLLAEDKIDQQDIQVRFHTDPKGMQEIQALGAQYHIQDILSVQGYVPRKDILPIMHASSILLVLTTQSTSNGTHGIMGTKFFENIGVEKPI
;
A
#
# COMPACT_ATOMS: atom_id res chain seq x y z
N MET A 1 -16.45 12.82 27.75
CA MET A 1 -16.00 11.40 27.82
C MET A 1 -14.85 11.25 26.84
N ASN A 2 -13.67 10.81 27.29
CA ASN A 2 -12.59 10.51 26.38
C ASN A 2 -12.95 9.25 25.61
N ARG A 3 -13.19 9.35 24.29
CA ARG A 3 -13.44 8.20 23.41
C ARG A 3 -12.17 7.38 23.24
N ARG A 4 -12.30 6.06 23.27
CA ARG A 4 -11.17 5.12 23.16
C ARG A 4 -11.33 4.22 21.94
N ILE A 5 -10.28 4.09 21.15
CA ILE A 5 -10.25 3.26 19.95
C ILE A 5 -9.09 2.27 20.01
N LEU A 6 -9.40 1.00 19.79
CA LEU A 6 -8.40 -0.05 19.59
C LEU A 6 -8.16 -0.27 18.11
N ILE A 7 -6.94 -0.12 17.67
CA ILE A 7 -6.54 -0.25 16.26
C ILE A 7 -5.79 -1.56 16.09
N LEU A 8 -6.29 -2.44 15.21
CA LEU A 8 -5.57 -3.63 14.77
C LEU A 8 -5.05 -3.38 13.36
N CYS A 9 -3.76 -3.63 13.12
CA CYS A 9 -3.16 -3.49 11.80
C CYS A 9 -2.10 -4.56 11.53
N GLU A 10 -1.80 -4.80 10.26
CA GLU A 10 -0.86 -5.84 9.85
C GLU A 10 0.57 -5.50 10.26
N ALA A 11 1.04 -4.32 9.89
CA ALA A 11 2.34 -3.79 10.27
C ALA A 11 2.35 -2.26 10.17
N ILE A 12 3.12 -1.61 11.02
CA ILE A 12 3.28 -0.15 11.05
C ILE A 12 4.73 0.30 10.86
N ALA A 13 5.69 -0.61 11.05
CA ALA A 13 7.13 -0.34 10.88
C ALA A 13 7.63 -0.73 9.48
N PRO A 14 8.73 -0.12 8.98
CA PRO A 14 9.36 -0.56 7.74
C PRO A 14 9.73 -2.06 7.78
N PRO A 15 9.67 -2.79 6.64
CA PRO A 15 9.39 -2.31 5.29
C PRO A 15 7.91 -2.11 4.94
N ALA A 16 6.98 -2.56 5.78
CA ALA A 16 5.54 -2.49 5.54
C ALA A 16 4.90 -1.25 6.18
N TYR A 17 5.55 -0.11 6.06
CA TYR A 17 5.12 1.16 6.62
C TYR A 17 3.70 1.54 6.18
N SER A 18 2.84 1.86 7.17
CA SER A 18 1.47 2.29 6.93
C SER A 18 1.25 3.74 7.41
N PRO A 19 1.63 4.74 6.61
CA PRO A 19 1.46 6.14 7.00
C PRO A 19 -0.01 6.48 7.33
N ARG A 20 -0.97 5.85 6.63
CA ARG A 20 -2.40 6.08 6.83
C ARG A 20 -2.87 5.78 8.27
N VAL A 21 -2.36 4.70 8.89
CA VAL A 21 -2.72 4.37 10.29
C VAL A 21 -2.11 5.38 11.24
N LEU A 22 -0.85 5.76 11.02
CA LEU A 22 -0.15 6.72 11.88
C LEU A 22 -0.83 8.11 11.83
N THR A 23 -1.10 8.61 10.63
CA THR A 23 -1.81 9.88 10.44
C THR A 23 -3.22 9.86 11.03
N LEU A 24 -3.92 8.72 10.93
CA LEU A 24 -5.24 8.55 11.56
C LEU A 24 -5.13 8.68 13.09
N VAL A 25 -4.13 8.04 13.70
CA VAL A 25 -3.92 8.10 15.15
C VAL A 25 -3.59 9.53 15.59
N GLU A 26 -2.67 10.19 14.90
CA GLU A 26 -2.32 11.59 15.19
C GLU A 26 -3.53 12.49 15.14
N TYR A 27 -4.36 12.38 14.09
CA TYR A 27 -5.57 13.15 13.97
C TYR A 27 -6.58 12.85 15.08
N LEU A 28 -6.82 11.58 15.38
CA LEU A 28 -7.77 11.16 16.43
C LEU A 28 -7.34 11.68 17.81
N GLN A 29 -6.06 11.66 18.13
CA GLN A 29 -5.55 12.19 19.39
C GLN A 29 -5.73 13.71 19.47
N GLN A 30 -5.50 14.44 18.38
CA GLN A 30 -5.81 15.88 18.32
C GLN A 30 -7.29 16.17 18.56
N GLN A 31 -8.17 15.22 18.21
CA GLN A 31 -9.62 15.29 18.48
C GLN A 31 -10.00 14.74 19.88
N GLY A 32 -9.04 14.45 20.74
CA GLY A 32 -9.27 13.99 22.13
C GLY A 32 -9.59 12.50 22.25
N TRP A 33 -9.29 11.69 21.24
CA TRP A 33 -9.42 10.23 21.33
C TRP A 33 -8.18 9.62 22.00
N HIS A 34 -8.39 8.58 22.78
CA HIS A 34 -7.31 7.72 23.25
C HIS A 34 -7.17 6.53 22.29
N CYS A 35 -6.00 6.37 21.69
CA CYS A 35 -5.69 5.32 20.72
C CYS A 35 -4.70 4.32 21.32
N GLU A 36 -4.92 3.02 21.06
CA GLU A 36 -3.91 1.97 21.28
C GLU A 36 -3.86 1.07 20.03
N ILE A 37 -2.66 0.62 19.68
CA ILE A 37 -2.42 -0.21 18.50
C ILE A 37 -2.01 -1.61 18.91
N VAL A 38 -2.62 -2.62 18.29
CA VAL A 38 -2.18 -4.02 18.34
C VAL A 38 -1.77 -4.44 16.93
N THR A 39 -0.54 -4.91 16.80
CA THR A 39 0.06 -5.29 15.51
C THR A 39 0.95 -6.52 15.64
N GLU A 40 1.42 -7.06 14.52
CA GLU A 40 2.50 -8.04 14.51
C GLU A 40 3.85 -7.32 14.34
N MET A 41 4.87 -7.78 15.04
CA MET A 41 6.23 -7.27 14.89
C MET A 41 6.81 -7.74 13.55
N ASP A 42 7.17 -6.82 12.67
CA ASP A 42 7.68 -7.15 11.33
C ASP A 42 9.20 -6.97 11.21
N ASN A 43 9.92 -6.82 12.24
CA ASN A 43 11.38 -6.89 12.39
C ASN A 43 11.78 -6.33 13.76
N ASP A 44 12.96 -6.69 14.23
CA ASP A 44 13.54 -6.24 15.51
C ASP A 44 13.91 -4.74 15.55
N GLN A 45 13.36 -3.92 14.67
CA GLN A 45 13.62 -2.49 14.66
C GLN A 45 12.56 -1.75 15.48
N PRO A 46 12.97 -0.98 16.51
CA PRO A 46 12.05 -0.14 17.25
C PRO A 46 11.44 0.91 16.32
N LEU A 47 10.15 1.10 16.43
CA LEU A 47 9.47 2.22 15.78
C LEU A 47 9.81 3.48 16.58
N ASP A 48 10.51 4.42 15.96
CA ASP A 48 10.77 5.74 16.53
C ASP A 48 9.51 6.61 16.40
N TRP A 49 8.47 6.23 17.14
CA TRP A 49 7.18 6.88 17.10
C TRP A 49 6.43 6.59 18.41
N ASP A 50 6.29 7.61 19.22
CA ASP A 50 5.78 7.55 20.61
C ASP A 50 4.46 8.34 20.77
N ILE A 51 3.56 8.23 19.78
CA ILE A 51 2.29 8.96 19.86
C ILE A 51 1.24 8.20 20.68
N CYS A 52 1.21 6.87 20.61
CA CYS A 52 0.29 6.05 21.39
C CYS A 52 0.92 4.70 21.76
N PRO A 53 0.38 3.99 22.78
CA PRO A 53 0.81 2.64 23.12
C PRO A 53 0.68 1.69 21.91
N ILE A 54 1.77 0.96 21.61
CA ILE A 54 1.84 -0.04 20.55
C ILE A 54 2.18 -1.38 21.18
N HIS A 55 1.27 -2.34 21.02
CA HIS A 55 1.42 -3.71 21.49
C HIS A 55 1.77 -4.61 20.30
N SER A 56 3.04 -5.04 20.22
CA SER A 56 3.55 -5.81 19.09
C SER A 56 3.65 -7.29 19.42
N MET A 57 2.83 -8.12 18.77
CA MET A 57 2.93 -9.58 18.85
C MET A 57 4.18 -10.04 18.09
N PRO A 58 5.00 -10.97 18.67
CA PRO A 58 6.11 -11.57 17.93
C PRO A 58 5.65 -12.21 16.62
N THR A 59 6.49 -12.11 15.58
CA THR A 59 6.19 -12.66 14.25
C THR A 59 5.77 -14.12 14.32
N TYR A 60 4.59 -14.43 13.78
CA TYR A 60 4.05 -15.77 13.77
C TYR A 60 4.73 -16.64 12.71
N ARG A 61 5.46 -17.70 13.13
CA ARG A 61 6.32 -18.49 12.24
C ARG A 61 5.69 -19.80 11.73
N HIS A 62 4.56 -20.25 12.28
CA HIS A 62 3.95 -21.53 11.90
C HIS A 62 3.00 -21.40 10.71
N LEU A 63 3.57 -21.22 9.51
CA LEU A 63 2.82 -20.95 8.27
C LEU A 63 1.77 -22.00 7.91
N VAL A 64 2.05 -23.30 8.15
CA VAL A 64 1.10 -24.39 7.86
C VAL A 64 -0.12 -24.31 8.76
N ALA A 65 0.10 -24.12 10.07
CA ALA A 65 -0.99 -23.98 11.04
C ALA A 65 -1.84 -22.72 10.76
N ASP A 66 -1.20 -21.64 10.30
CA ASP A 66 -1.90 -20.43 9.92
C ASP A 66 -2.80 -20.66 8.69
N LYS A 67 -2.24 -21.23 7.62
CA LYS A 67 -2.99 -21.49 6.38
C LYS A 67 -4.17 -22.44 6.54
N LEU A 68 -4.04 -23.46 7.39
CA LEU A 68 -5.08 -24.48 7.59
C LEU A 68 -6.14 -24.05 8.63
N PHE A 69 -5.73 -23.35 9.69
CA PHE A 69 -6.57 -23.11 10.87
C PHE A 69 -6.73 -21.66 11.27
N GLY A 70 -6.16 -20.70 10.51
CA GLY A 70 -6.14 -19.26 10.87
C GLY A 70 -5.47 -19.04 12.23
N ALA A 71 -4.36 -19.77 12.48
CA ALA A 71 -3.72 -19.79 13.79
C ALA A 71 -3.08 -18.45 14.15
N LYS A 72 -2.61 -17.69 13.16
CA LYS A 72 -2.06 -16.34 13.30
C LYS A 72 -3.13 -15.37 13.84
N GLU A 73 -4.32 -15.36 13.26
CA GLU A 73 -5.45 -14.53 13.68
C GLU A 73 -5.87 -14.85 15.13
N LYS A 74 -5.95 -16.13 15.47
CA LYS A 74 -6.25 -16.58 16.84
C LYS A 74 -5.16 -16.20 17.84
N ALA A 75 -3.89 -16.22 17.40
CA ALA A 75 -2.75 -15.81 18.23
C ALA A 75 -2.82 -14.30 18.51
N LEU A 76 -3.08 -13.46 17.49
CA LEU A 76 -3.23 -12.03 17.64
C LEU A 76 -4.40 -11.67 18.55
N MET A 77 -5.55 -12.34 18.40
CA MET A 77 -6.70 -12.14 19.26
C MET A 77 -6.40 -12.46 20.74
N ARG A 78 -5.69 -13.59 21.00
CA ARG A 78 -5.27 -13.94 22.37
C ARG A 78 -4.25 -12.96 22.93
N PHE A 79 -3.30 -12.51 22.09
CA PHE A 79 -2.32 -11.50 22.45
C PHE A 79 -3.01 -10.18 22.85
N ALA A 80 -3.93 -9.67 22.01
CA ALA A 80 -4.70 -8.47 22.32
C ALA A 80 -5.47 -8.60 23.66
N CYS A 81 -6.15 -9.73 23.91
CA CYS A 81 -6.85 -9.96 25.16
C CYS A 81 -5.94 -10.01 26.41
N ARG A 82 -4.63 -10.25 26.24
CA ARG A 82 -3.67 -10.29 27.34
C ARG A 82 -3.04 -8.93 27.58
N GLU A 83 -2.72 -8.20 26.51
CA GLU A 83 -1.95 -6.96 26.57
C GLU A 83 -2.83 -5.73 26.85
N VAL A 84 -4.11 -5.76 26.36
CA VAL A 84 -5.00 -4.61 26.49
C VAL A 84 -6.35 -5.00 27.11
N LYS A 85 -6.97 -4.07 27.84
CA LYS A 85 -8.35 -4.22 28.35
C LYS A 85 -9.34 -3.87 27.25
N VAL A 86 -9.59 -4.82 26.34
CA VAL A 86 -10.41 -4.60 25.13
C VAL A 86 -11.80 -4.05 25.45
N GLU A 87 -12.41 -4.45 26.56
CA GLU A 87 -13.70 -3.95 27.04
C GLU A 87 -13.73 -2.48 27.44
N SER A 88 -12.55 -1.85 27.56
CA SER A 88 -12.46 -0.42 27.89
C SER A 88 -12.51 0.50 26.67
N PHE A 89 -12.54 -0.06 25.47
CA PHE A 89 -12.62 0.71 24.23
C PHE A 89 -14.08 0.89 23.78
N ASP A 90 -14.34 1.98 23.05
CA ASP A 90 -15.65 2.28 22.48
C ASP A 90 -15.83 1.66 21.08
N MET A 91 -14.72 1.35 20.39
CA MET A 91 -14.76 0.74 19.07
C MET A 91 -13.42 0.09 18.71
N ILE A 92 -13.47 -0.78 17.69
CA ILE A 92 -12.32 -1.39 17.05
C ILE A 92 -12.20 -0.86 15.63
N PHE A 93 -10.99 -0.40 15.24
CA PHE A 93 -10.63 -0.08 13.88
C PHE A 93 -9.62 -1.11 13.37
N CYS A 94 -9.88 -1.71 12.22
CA CYS A 94 -9.01 -2.71 11.62
C CYS A 94 -8.50 -2.25 10.27
N ALA A 95 -7.21 -1.93 10.18
CA ALA A 95 -6.54 -1.62 8.92
C ALA A 95 -5.87 -2.88 8.35
N SER A 96 -6.26 -3.28 7.16
CA SER A 96 -5.72 -4.47 6.49
C SER A 96 -5.35 -4.17 5.05
N TYR A 97 -4.30 -4.86 4.56
CA TYR A 97 -4.01 -4.88 3.13
C TYR A 97 -4.99 -5.80 2.40
N TYR A 98 -5.13 -7.07 2.84
CA TYR A 98 -5.97 -8.06 2.18
C TYR A 98 -6.89 -8.81 3.13
N TYR A 99 -6.33 -9.45 4.16
CA TYR A 99 -7.04 -10.39 5.02
C TYR A 99 -6.67 -10.28 6.49
N PHE A 100 -5.37 -10.25 6.82
CA PHE A 100 -4.91 -10.10 8.19
C PHE A 100 -4.92 -8.61 8.60
N PRO A 101 -5.35 -8.23 9.80
CA PRO A 101 -5.86 -9.07 10.91
C PRO A 101 -7.40 -9.04 11.06
N LEU A 102 -8.15 -9.18 9.97
CA LEU A 102 -9.61 -8.98 9.93
C LEU A 102 -10.37 -9.91 10.88
N GLN A 103 -9.99 -11.18 10.95
CA GLN A 103 -10.72 -12.15 11.79
C GLN A 103 -10.45 -11.94 13.28
N ALA A 104 -9.22 -11.55 13.65
CA ALA A 104 -8.90 -11.19 15.03
C ALA A 104 -9.75 -9.98 15.46
N ALA A 105 -9.82 -8.95 14.63
CA ALA A 105 -10.63 -7.76 14.89
C ALA A 105 -12.12 -8.10 15.03
N ALA A 106 -12.69 -8.89 14.10
CA ALA A 106 -14.07 -9.33 14.15
C ALA A 106 -14.36 -10.22 15.37
N GLY A 107 -13.41 -11.10 15.72
CA GLY A 107 -13.52 -11.94 16.92
C GLY A 107 -13.55 -11.12 18.21
N LEU A 108 -12.70 -10.11 18.32
CA LEU A 108 -12.70 -9.17 19.47
C LEU A 108 -13.99 -8.34 19.50
N ALA A 109 -14.39 -7.75 18.37
CA ALA A 109 -15.61 -6.95 18.28
C ALA A 109 -16.84 -7.75 18.71
N LYS A 110 -16.96 -8.99 18.25
CA LYS A 110 -18.04 -9.90 18.66
C LYS A 110 -17.99 -10.26 20.14
N LYS A 111 -16.79 -10.58 20.66
CA LYS A 111 -16.60 -11.02 22.05
C LYS A 111 -16.95 -9.91 23.05
N TYR A 112 -16.59 -8.67 22.72
CA TYR A 112 -16.74 -7.52 23.62
C TYR A 112 -17.90 -6.59 23.23
N HIS A 113 -18.70 -6.97 22.20
CA HIS A 113 -19.87 -6.20 21.70
C HIS A 113 -19.49 -4.77 21.25
N LEU A 114 -18.32 -4.61 20.63
CA LEU A 114 -17.82 -3.32 20.16
C LEU A 114 -18.13 -3.10 18.67
N PRO A 115 -18.44 -1.87 18.25
CA PRO A 115 -18.48 -1.51 16.84
C PRO A 115 -17.14 -1.80 16.16
N LEU A 116 -17.20 -2.33 14.92
CA LEU A 116 -16.02 -2.63 14.09
C LEU A 116 -16.05 -1.76 12.84
N VAL A 117 -14.99 -0.98 12.63
CA VAL A 117 -14.71 -0.31 11.36
C VAL A 117 -13.54 -1.02 10.69
N VAL A 118 -13.71 -1.35 9.41
CA VAL A 118 -12.69 -2.05 8.60
C VAL A 118 -12.18 -1.11 7.51
N ASP A 119 -10.87 -0.86 7.47
CA ASP A 119 -10.18 -0.12 6.41
C ASP A 119 -9.42 -1.08 5.50
N LEU A 120 -9.87 -1.21 4.24
CA LEU A 120 -9.25 -2.05 3.22
C LEU A 120 -8.64 -1.17 2.12
N ARG A 121 -7.30 -1.19 2.01
CA ARG A 121 -6.55 -0.38 1.05
C ARG A 121 -6.27 -1.10 -0.25
N ASP A 122 -6.06 -2.41 -0.14
CA ASP A 122 -5.90 -3.33 -1.27
C ASP A 122 -6.94 -4.44 -1.14
N ILE A 123 -7.39 -4.98 -2.25
CA ILE A 123 -8.30 -6.12 -2.27
C ILE A 123 -7.82 -7.18 -3.27
N ALA A 124 -8.11 -8.44 -2.98
CA ALA A 124 -7.61 -9.55 -3.80
C ALA A 124 -8.10 -9.48 -5.26
N GLU A 125 -9.28 -8.90 -5.49
CA GLU A 125 -9.88 -8.74 -6.80
C GLU A 125 -9.06 -7.88 -7.76
N GLN A 126 -8.27 -6.93 -7.25
CA GLN A 126 -7.42 -6.08 -8.11
C GLN A 126 -6.28 -6.85 -8.79
N TRP A 127 -5.96 -8.04 -8.30
CA TRP A 127 -4.87 -8.88 -8.78
C TRP A 127 -5.35 -10.08 -9.61
N GLY A 128 -6.61 -10.09 -10.02
CA GLY A 128 -7.26 -11.24 -10.66
C GLY A 128 -6.50 -11.85 -11.83
N ASP A 129 -5.78 -11.04 -12.61
CA ASP A 129 -5.07 -11.46 -13.81
C ASP A 129 -3.55 -11.50 -13.65
N VAL A 130 -3.03 -11.03 -12.50
CA VAL A 130 -1.60 -10.94 -12.26
C VAL A 130 -1.18 -11.93 -11.19
N ASP A 131 -0.15 -12.69 -11.48
CA ASP A 131 0.40 -13.69 -10.55
C ASP A 131 1.20 -13.00 -9.42
N TYR A 132 0.49 -12.33 -8.52
CA TYR A 132 1.09 -11.63 -7.38
C TYR A 132 1.69 -12.60 -6.35
N TYR A 133 1.12 -13.81 -6.24
CA TYR A 133 1.63 -14.87 -5.36
C TYR A 133 2.65 -15.74 -6.10
N THR A 134 3.90 -15.31 -6.06
CA THR A 134 5.03 -16.04 -6.69
C THR A 134 5.52 -17.25 -5.91
N ARG A 135 5.00 -17.51 -4.70
CA ARG A 135 5.44 -18.65 -3.90
C ARG A 135 4.78 -19.95 -4.37
N THR A 136 5.61 -20.84 -4.91
CA THR A 136 5.25 -22.22 -5.21
C THR A 136 5.14 -23.03 -3.91
N LEU A 137 4.08 -23.82 -3.75
CA LEU A 137 3.88 -24.71 -2.61
C LEU A 137 4.54 -26.07 -2.85
N THR A 138 4.35 -26.63 -4.04
CA THR A 138 4.81 -27.97 -4.42
C THR A 138 5.83 -27.95 -5.55
N GLY A 139 5.94 -26.84 -6.30
CA GLY A 139 6.71 -26.71 -7.53
C GLY A 139 6.00 -27.30 -8.77
N ILE A 140 4.84 -27.92 -8.60
CA ILE A 140 4.03 -28.47 -9.70
C ILE A 140 2.96 -27.43 -10.07
N ARG A 141 3.11 -26.81 -11.23
CA ARG A 141 2.31 -25.64 -11.67
C ARG A 141 0.80 -25.80 -11.51
N TRP A 142 0.22 -26.92 -11.92
CA TRP A 142 -1.22 -27.12 -11.84
C TRP A 142 -1.73 -27.34 -10.41
N ILE A 143 -0.95 -28.03 -9.56
CA ILE A 143 -1.27 -28.20 -8.13
C ILE A 143 -1.22 -26.85 -7.42
N ASP A 144 -0.16 -26.08 -7.67
CA ASP A 144 0.02 -24.77 -7.08
C ASP A 144 -1.08 -23.79 -7.52
N ALA A 145 -1.53 -23.88 -8.77
CA ALA A 145 -2.64 -23.05 -9.28
C ALA A 145 -3.98 -23.39 -8.59
N ILE A 146 -4.27 -24.69 -8.39
CA ILE A 146 -5.49 -25.13 -7.67
C ILE A 146 -5.42 -24.71 -6.20
N ALA A 147 -4.30 -24.99 -5.53
CA ALA A 147 -4.11 -24.65 -4.13
C ALA A 147 -4.25 -23.14 -3.90
N LYS A 148 -3.67 -22.31 -4.78
CA LYS A 148 -3.80 -20.87 -4.78
C LYS A 148 -5.26 -20.42 -4.92
N LYS A 149 -5.99 -20.98 -5.89
CA LYS A 149 -7.39 -20.65 -6.12
C LYS A 149 -8.27 -20.98 -4.91
N VAL A 150 -8.08 -22.15 -4.31
CA VAL A 150 -8.82 -22.57 -3.11
C VAL A 150 -8.49 -21.67 -1.91
N TYR A 151 -7.20 -21.39 -1.70
CA TYR A 151 -6.74 -20.51 -0.61
C TYR A 151 -7.30 -19.08 -0.74
N THR A 152 -7.20 -18.50 -1.95
CA THR A 152 -7.73 -17.16 -2.21
C THR A 152 -9.25 -17.12 -2.01
N ALA A 153 -9.98 -18.09 -2.54
CA ALA A 153 -11.44 -18.17 -2.37
C ALA A 153 -11.84 -18.33 -0.90
N GLY A 154 -11.09 -19.11 -0.11
CA GLY A 154 -11.29 -19.27 1.32
C GLY A 154 -11.12 -17.94 2.07
N ASN A 155 -10.01 -17.26 1.84
CA ASN A 155 -9.72 -15.96 2.46
C ASN A 155 -10.72 -14.89 2.06
N MET A 156 -11.12 -14.82 0.78
CA MET A 156 -12.16 -13.90 0.32
C MET A 156 -13.50 -14.15 1.01
N ARG A 157 -13.91 -15.42 1.15
CA ARG A 157 -15.13 -15.75 1.89
C ARG A 157 -15.08 -15.30 3.35
N GLN A 158 -13.94 -15.49 4.00
CA GLN A 158 -13.76 -15.07 5.39
C GLN A 158 -13.76 -13.54 5.50
N ARG A 159 -13.02 -12.84 4.64
CA ARG A 159 -13.06 -11.37 4.54
C ARG A 159 -14.50 -10.87 4.35
N ASN A 160 -15.21 -11.41 3.38
CA ASN A 160 -16.57 -10.98 3.06
C ASN A 160 -17.53 -11.15 4.25
N ARG A 161 -17.39 -12.23 5.04
CA ARG A 161 -18.15 -12.42 6.29
C ARG A 161 -17.82 -11.35 7.32
N VAL A 162 -16.55 -10.96 7.46
CA VAL A 162 -16.17 -9.87 8.37
C VAL A 162 -16.78 -8.56 7.90
N LEU A 163 -16.72 -8.25 6.61
CA LEU A 163 -17.34 -7.03 6.06
C LEU A 163 -18.84 -6.97 6.32
N GLN A 164 -19.55 -8.09 6.16
CA GLN A 164 -20.99 -8.17 6.44
C GLN A 164 -21.34 -7.88 7.92
N GLN A 165 -20.42 -8.13 8.84
CA GLN A 165 -20.58 -7.92 10.28
C GLN A 165 -20.02 -6.57 10.74
N ALA A 166 -19.19 -5.90 9.93
CA ALA A 166 -18.61 -4.62 10.28
C ALA A 166 -19.68 -3.51 10.34
N THR A 167 -19.52 -2.59 11.27
CA THR A 167 -20.35 -1.39 11.40
C THR A 167 -20.19 -0.49 10.20
N ALA A 168 -18.95 -0.32 9.72
CA ALA A 168 -18.62 0.41 8.50
C ALA A 168 -17.36 -0.15 7.85
N VAL A 169 -17.21 0.12 6.56
CA VAL A 169 -16.02 -0.21 5.77
C VAL A 169 -15.49 1.06 5.14
N THR A 170 -14.17 1.27 5.15
CA THR A 170 -13.50 2.34 4.43
C THR A 170 -12.53 1.77 3.41
N THR A 171 -12.31 2.50 2.32
CA THR A 171 -11.41 2.09 1.24
C THR A 171 -10.89 3.29 0.45
N VAL A 172 -9.97 3.07 -0.49
CA VAL A 172 -9.14 4.13 -1.08
C VAL A 172 -9.48 4.48 -2.54
N SER A 173 -10.40 3.75 -3.19
CA SER A 173 -10.78 4.04 -4.57
C SER A 173 -12.26 3.79 -4.83
N PRO A 174 -12.86 4.45 -5.85
CA PRO A 174 -14.26 4.22 -6.23
C PRO A 174 -14.54 2.77 -6.62
N TRP A 175 -13.59 2.14 -7.32
CA TRP A 175 -13.72 0.74 -7.72
C TRP A 175 -13.72 -0.22 -6.51
N HIS A 176 -12.84 0.03 -5.53
CA HIS A 176 -12.86 -0.72 -4.26
C HIS A 176 -14.19 -0.52 -3.55
N GLN A 177 -14.68 0.71 -3.45
CA GLN A 177 -15.95 1.03 -2.81
C GLN A 177 -17.11 0.24 -3.44
N GLN A 178 -17.23 0.26 -4.77
CA GLN A 178 -18.26 -0.49 -5.50
C GLN A 178 -18.15 -2.00 -5.27
N THR A 179 -16.91 -2.52 -5.22
CA THR A 179 -16.65 -3.95 -5.00
C THR A 179 -17.01 -4.37 -3.58
N LEU A 180 -16.64 -3.59 -2.57
CA LEU A 180 -16.86 -3.91 -1.16
C LEU A 180 -18.30 -3.61 -0.72
N ALA A 181 -18.98 -2.64 -1.33
CA ALA A 181 -20.38 -2.34 -1.07
C ALA A 181 -21.32 -3.52 -1.34
N LYS A 182 -20.91 -4.49 -2.14
CA LYS A 182 -21.63 -5.77 -2.32
C LYS A 182 -21.76 -6.59 -1.02
N TYR A 183 -20.89 -6.33 -0.06
CA TYR A 183 -20.82 -7.05 1.22
C TYR A 183 -21.24 -6.19 2.41
N ASN A 184 -21.08 -4.87 2.32
CA ASN A 184 -21.50 -3.92 3.35
C ASN A 184 -21.92 -2.60 2.70
N ASN A 185 -23.21 -2.26 2.77
CA ASN A 185 -23.74 -1.03 2.19
C ASN A 185 -23.19 0.24 2.85
N ASN A 186 -22.68 0.14 4.10
CA ASN A 186 -22.04 1.23 4.82
C ASN A 186 -20.52 1.28 4.47
N THR A 187 -20.22 1.34 3.17
CA THR A 187 -18.85 1.41 2.64
C THR A 187 -18.54 2.81 2.13
N HIS A 188 -17.51 3.42 2.68
CA HIS A 188 -17.11 4.79 2.41
C HIS A 188 -15.77 4.89 1.69
N LEU A 189 -15.69 5.82 0.74
CA LEU A 189 -14.45 6.17 0.06
C LEU A 189 -13.71 7.23 0.87
N ILE A 190 -12.48 6.88 1.27
CA ILE A 190 -11.52 7.79 1.89
C ILE A 190 -10.21 7.61 1.16
N TYR A 191 -9.88 8.53 0.27
CA TYR A 191 -8.63 8.48 -0.49
C TYR A 191 -7.39 8.45 0.41
N ASN A 192 -6.27 7.96 -0.13
CA ASN A 192 -4.97 8.25 0.48
C ASN A 192 -4.73 9.76 0.45
N GLY A 193 -3.78 10.20 1.23
CA GLY A 193 -3.35 11.58 1.29
C GLY A 193 -1.83 11.66 1.39
N TYR A 194 -1.34 12.84 1.70
CA TYR A 194 0.06 13.10 1.99
C TYR A 194 0.18 13.91 3.28
N ASP A 195 1.35 13.88 3.88
CA ASP A 195 1.67 14.72 5.03
C ASP A 195 2.02 16.13 4.55
N ALA A 196 1.11 17.09 4.76
CA ALA A 196 1.28 18.48 4.34
C ALA A 196 2.37 19.23 5.13
N THR A 197 2.89 18.68 6.22
CA THR A 197 4.04 19.24 6.94
C THR A 197 5.37 18.82 6.32
N VAL A 198 5.39 17.71 5.61
CA VAL A 198 6.57 17.13 4.95
C VAL A 198 6.59 17.48 3.47
N PHE A 199 5.51 17.18 2.75
CA PHE A 199 5.42 17.41 1.30
C PHE A 199 4.92 18.82 1.03
N VAL A 200 5.85 19.77 1.09
CA VAL A 200 5.59 21.20 0.82
C VAL A 200 6.18 21.60 -0.53
N PRO A 201 5.53 22.54 -1.25
CA PRO A 201 6.07 23.05 -2.51
C PRO A 201 7.41 23.74 -2.29
N GLN A 202 8.33 23.55 -3.22
CA GLN A 202 9.56 24.31 -3.30
C GLN A 202 9.91 24.58 -4.75
N ASP A 203 10.08 25.85 -5.11
CA ASP A 203 10.55 26.22 -6.44
C ASP A 203 12.08 26.03 -6.53
N LYS A 204 12.49 24.91 -7.11
CA LYS A 204 13.87 24.64 -7.48
C LYS A 204 13.93 24.54 -8.99
N ARG A 205 14.50 25.54 -9.63
CA ARG A 205 14.83 25.49 -11.06
C ARG A 205 16.05 24.58 -11.26
N GLN A 206 15.96 23.74 -12.26
CA GLN A 206 17.05 22.92 -12.77
C GLN A 206 17.40 23.40 -14.17
N ASP A 207 18.69 23.32 -14.51
CA ASP A 207 19.16 23.65 -15.86
C ASP A 207 18.66 22.62 -16.90
N GLN A 208 18.36 21.40 -16.45
CA GLN A 208 17.90 20.29 -17.26
C GLN A 208 16.45 19.92 -16.91
N PHE A 209 15.64 19.63 -17.93
CA PHE A 209 14.26 19.14 -17.73
C PHE A 209 14.28 17.70 -17.22
N LEU A 210 13.86 17.50 -15.98
CA LEU A 210 13.97 16.22 -15.28
C LEU A 210 12.61 15.56 -15.08
N ILE A 211 12.40 14.39 -15.69
CA ILE A 211 11.25 13.52 -15.44
C ILE A 211 11.67 12.43 -14.45
N THR A 212 11.04 12.35 -13.29
CA THR A 212 11.45 11.44 -12.23
C THR A 212 10.34 10.47 -11.83
N TYR A 213 10.67 9.19 -11.78
CA TYR A 213 9.86 8.13 -11.17
C TYR A 213 10.46 7.69 -9.84
N LEU A 214 9.65 7.70 -8.78
CA LEU A 214 10.02 7.28 -7.42
C LEU A 214 9.09 6.16 -6.96
N GLY A 215 9.53 4.91 -7.01
CA GLY A 215 8.71 3.82 -6.51
C GLY A 215 9.09 2.44 -7.00
N ARG A 216 8.46 1.43 -6.41
CA ARG A 216 8.64 0.05 -6.86
C ARG A 216 7.94 -0.15 -8.20
N LEU A 217 8.64 -0.71 -9.17
CA LEU A 217 8.06 -0.99 -10.49
C LEU A 217 7.25 -2.29 -10.49
N TYR A 218 7.66 -3.30 -9.71
CA TYR A 218 7.20 -4.70 -9.74
C TYR A 218 7.52 -5.40 -11.06
N SER A 219 7.04 -4.88 -12.18
CA SER A 219 7.40 -5.26 -13.55
C SER A 219 6.87 -4.20 -14.53
N THR A 220 7.45 -4.15 -15.73
CA THR A 220 6.97 -3.29 -16.84
C THR A 220 5.61 -3.72 -17.39
N GLN A 221 5.12 -4.93 -17.06
CA GLN A 221 3.76 -5.35 -17.38
C GLN A 221 2.71 -4.72 -16.47
N LEU A 222 3.08 -4.44 -15.22
CA LEU A 222 2.19 -3.83 -14.23
C LEU A 222 2.25 -2.31 -14.27
N ARG A 223 3.45 -1.75 -14.43
CA ARG A 223 3.71 -0.31 -14.47
C ARG A 223 4.52 0.00 -15.71
N ASP A 224 3.80 0.27 -16.78
CA ASP A 224 4.34 0.35 -18.14
C ASP A 224 4.81 1.76 -18.51
N PRO A 225 6.12 2.01 -18.69
CA PRO A 225 6.64 3.29 -19.12
C PRO A 225 6.74 3.44 -20.65
N ARG A 226 6.37 2.42 -21.43
CA ARG A 226 6.60 2.38 -22.90
C ARG A 226 5.99 3.56 -23.64
N LEU A 227 4.83 4.04 -23.20
CA LEU A 227 4.19 5.21 -23.83
C LEU A 227 5.08 6.46 -23.69
N LEU A 228 5.68 6.68 -22.51
CA LEU A 228 6.62 7.77 -22.29
C LEU A 228 7.89 7.58 -23.14
N PHE A 229 8.43 6.37 -23.17
CA PHE A 229 9.67 6.08 -23.92
C PHE A 229 9.46 6.25 -25.42
N GLU A 230 8.32 5.83 -25.96
CA GLU A 230 7.97 6.03 -27.37
C GLU A 230 7.83 7.53 -27.70
N ALA A 231 7.15 8.29 -26.84
CA ALA A 231 6.99 9.73 -27.04
C ALA A 231 8.36 10.46 -27.03
N LEU A 232 9.25 10.11 -26.11
CA LEU A 232 10.58 10.68 -26.03
C LEU A 232 11.43 10.31 -27.25
N ARG A 233 11.42 9.05 -27.66
CA ARG A 233 12.09 8.59 -28.88
C ARG A 233 11.63 9.39 -30.11
N GLN A 234 10.32 9.62 -30.23
CA GLN A 234 9.76 10.39 -31.36
C GLN A 234 10.21 11.86 -31.30
N LEU A 235 10.12 12.50 -30.13
CA LEU A 235 10.51 13.90 -29.97
C LEU A 235 11.99 14.14 -30.28
N LEU A 236 12.88 13.21 -29.86
CA LEU A 236 14.30 13.24 -30.19
C LEU A 236 14.53 13.05 -31.71
N ALA A 237 13.83 12.09 -32.34
CA ALA A 237 13.96 11.83 -33.76
C ALA A 237 13.44 12.99 -34.66
N GLU A 238 12.52 13.80 -34.15
CA GLU A 238 11.96 14.99 -34.79
C GLU A 238 12.70 16.29 -34.44
N ASP A 239 13.85 16.20 -33.73
CA ASP A 239 14.64 17.34 -33.25
C ASP A 239 13.80 18.38 -32.45
N LYS A 240 12.74 17.93 -31.79
CA LYS A 240 11.88 18.78 -30.94
C LYS A 240 12.42 19.00 -29.53
N ILE A 241 13.28 18.12 -29.10
CA ILE A 241 14.00 18.21 -27.80
C ILE A 241 15.46 17.81 -28.02
N ASP A 242 16.37 18.45 -27.27
CA ASP A 242 17.78 18.10 -27.25
C ASP A 242 18.05 17.10 -26.11
N GLN A 243 18.91 16.12 -26.38
CA GLN A 243 19.35 15.13 -25.37
C GLN A 243 20.03 15.80 -24.16
N GLN A 244 20.67 16.95 -24.35
CA GLN A 244 21.35 17.68 -23.28
C GLN A 244 20.37 18.37 -22.33
N ASP A 245 19.17 18.70 -22.82
CA ASP A 245 18.18 19.49 -22.07
C ASP A 245 17.23 18.60 -21.24
N ILE A 246 17.18 17.29 -21.48
CA ILE A 246 16.25 16.39 -20.82
C ILE A 246 16.95 15.18 -20.16
N GLN A 247 16.44 14.79 -19.01
CA GLN A 247 16.80 13.53 -18.34
C GLN A 247 15.56 12.83 -17.79
N VAL A 248 15.53 11.51 -17.95
CA VAL A 248 14.52 10.64 -17.31
C VAL A 248 15.19 9.82 -16.23
N ARG A 249 14.72 9.93 -14.99
CA ARG A 249 15.33 9.27 -13.84
C ARG A 249 14.35 8.31 -13.17
N PHE A 250 14.75 7.05 -13.05
CA PHE A 250 14.00 6.03 -12.32
C PHE A 250 14.74 5.64 -11.04
N HIS A 251 14.03 5.73 -9.90
CA HIS A 251 14.45 5.17 -8.63
C HIS A 251 13.53 4.02 -8.28
N THR A 252 14.01 2.77 -8.38
CA THR A 252 13.16 1.58 -8.27
C THR A 252 13.89 0.37 -7.69
N ASP A 253 13.20 -0.77 -7.61
CA ASP A 253 13.76 -2.04 -7.12
C ASP A 253 14.75 -2.66 -8.12
N PRO A 254 15.65 -3.57 -7.66
CA PRO A 254 16.71 -4.13 -8.53
C PRO A 254 16.19 -4.82 -9.80
N LYS A 255 15.03 -5.49 -9.73
CA LYS A 255 14.42 -6.11 -10.91
C LYS A 255 13.89 -5.04 -11.86
N GLY A 256 13.20 -4.03 -11.33
CA GLY A 256 12.71 -2.89 -12.09
C GLY A 256 13.85 -2.14 -12.78
N MET A 257 15.00 -1.99 -12.14
CA MET A 257 16.19 -1.36 -12.75
C MET A 257 16.61 -2.09 -14.03
N GLN A 258 16.73 -3.43 -13.98
CA GLN A 258 17.11 -4.23 -15.14
C GLN A 258 16.10 -4.12 -16.28
N GLU A 259 14.80 -4.19 -15.97
CA GLU A 259 13.72 -4.09 -16.96
C GLU A 259 13.70 -2.70 -17.62
N ILE A 260 13.85 -1.62 -16.85
CA ILE A 260 13.87 -0.24 -17.37
C ILE A 260 15.10 0.02 -18.24
N GLN A 261 16.28 -0.46 -17.83
CA GLN A 261 17.50 -0.34 -18.64
C GLN A 261 17.38 -1.05 -19.99
N ALA A 262 16.87 -2.31 -19.97
CA ALA A 262 16.64 -3.07 -21.19
C ALA A 262 15.63 -2.37 -22.12
N LEU A 263 14.55 -1.84 -21.54
CA LEU A 263 13.53 -1.13 -22.29
C LEU A 263 14.07 0.20 -22.86
N GLY A 264 14.87 0.95 -22.09
CA GLY A 264 15.52 2.18 -22.57
C GLY A 264 16.43 1.94 -23.78
N ALA A 265 17.18 0.85 -23.77
CA ALA A 265 17.99 0.45 -24.92
C ALA A 265 17.13 0.07 -26.14
N GLN A 266 16.01 -0.64 -25.93
CA GLN A 266 15.06 -0.99 -27.00
C GLN A 266 14.44 0.26 -27.67
N TYR A 267 14.20 1.30 -26.90
CA TYR A 267 13.62 2.57 -27.37
C TYR A 267 14.68 3.61 -27.78
N HIS A 268 15.98 3.28 -27.73
CA HIS A 268 17.09 4.17 -28.07
C HIS A 268 17.10 5.49 -27.31
N ILE A 269 16.76 5.43 -26.00
CA ILE A 269 16.76 6.59 -25.08
C ILE A 269 17.74 6.44 -23.91
N GLN A 270 18.69 5.51 -24.00
CA GLN A 270 19.64 5.21 -22.92
C GLN A 270 20.49 6.44 -22.54
N ASP A 271 20.76 7.34 -23.48
CA ASP A 271 21.60 8.52 -23.26
C ASP A 271 20.93 9.58 -22.36
N ILE A 272 19.61 9.61 -22.34
CA ILE A 272 18.80 10.48 -21.47
C ILE A 272 18.23 9.74 -20.25
N LEU A 273 18.47 8.42 -20.11
CA LEU A 273 17.87 7.58 -19.08
C LEU A 273 18.88 7.25 -17.96
N SER A 274 18.55 7.64 -16.74
CA SER A 274 19.25 7.27 -15.51
C SER A 274 18.42 6.33 -14.66
N VAL A 275 18.95 5.17 -14.29
CA VAL A 275 18.25 4.16 -13.49
C VAL A 275 19.03 3.86 -12.22
N GLN A 276 18.41 4.08 -11.08
CA GLN A 276 19.03 3.99 -9.76
C GLN A 276 18.17 3.16 -8.79
N GLY A 277 18.78 2.66 -7.73
CA GLY A 277 18.10 1.96 -6.65
C GLY A 277 17.21 2.86 -5.79
N TYR A 278 16.64 2.29 -4.74
CA TYR A 278 15.81 3.03 -3.81
C TYR A 278 16.56 4.20 -3.16
N VAL A 279 15.83 5.29 -3.01
CA VAL A 279 16.30 6.51 -2.35
C VAL A 279 16.00 6.44 -0.85
N PRO A 280 16.95 6.77 0.03
CA PRO A 280 16.67 6.98 1.44
C PRO A 280 15.55 8.01 1.66
N ARG A 281 14.70 7.80 2.66
CA ARG A 281 13.53 8.68 2.92
C ARG A 281 13.88 10.16 2.99
N LYS A 282 15.01 10.50 3.61
CA LYS A 282 15.51 11.87 3.75
C LYS A 282 15.83 12.56 2.42
N ASP A 283 16.15 11.78 1.38
CA ASP A 283 16.57 12.28 0.07
C ASP A 283 15.41 12.32 -0.95
N ILE A 284 14.24 11.77 -0.60
CA ILE A 284 13.07 11.73 -1.50
C ILE A 284 12.59 13.13 -1.85
N LEU A 285 12.36 13.98 -0.83
CA LEU A 285 11.83 15.32 -1.03
C LEU A 285 12.77 16.24 -1.84
N PRO A 286 14.09 16.30 -1.58
CA PRO A 286 15.03 17.01 -2.43
C PRO A 286 14.99 16.58 -3.90
N ILE A 287 14.82 15.28 -4.19
CA ILE A 287 14.70 14.76 -5.57
C ILE A 287 13.37 15.21 -6.20
N MET A 288 12.27 15.13 -5.45
CA MET A 288 10.95 15.59 -5.93
C MET A 288 10.99 17.09 -6.29
N HIS A 289 11.58 17.93 -5.44
CA HIS A 289 11.73 19.36 -5.71
C HIS A 289 12.61 19.66 -6.92
N ALA A 290 13.64 18.86 -7.15
CA ALA A 290 14.54 18.99 -8.30
C ALA A 290 13.87 18.55 -9.62
N SER A 291 12.76 17.85 -9.58
CA SER A 291 12.08 17.30 -10.77
C SER A 291 11.22 18.37 -11.46
N SER A 292 11.18 18.33 -12.79
CA SER A 292 10.25 19.12 -13.61
C SER A 292 8.89 18.45 -13.70
N ILE A 293 8.89 17.11 -13.81
CA ILE A 293 7.69 16.24 -13.80
C ILE A 293 7.93 15.07 -12.85
N LEU A 294 6.93 14.69 -12.08
CA LEU A 294 6.91 13.50 -11.25
C LEU A 294 6.04 12.42 -11.89
N LEU A 295 6.68 11.42 -12.50
CA LEU A 295 5.99 10.36 -13.23
C LEU A 295 5.23 9.43 -12.29
N VAL A 296 3.95 9.20 -12.59
CA VAL A 296 3.12 8.19 -11.94
C VAL A 296 2.76 7.10 -12.94
N LEU A 297 3.19 5.88 -12.64
CA LEU A 297 2.80 4.69 -13.41
C LEU A 297 1.75 3.93 -12.62
N THR A 298 0.56 3.81 -13.19
CA THR A 298 -0.55 3.05 -12.61
C THR A 298 -0.55 1.62 -13.13
N THR A 299 -1.13 0.69 -12.36
CA THR A 299 -1.29 -0.69 -12.81
C THR A 299 -2.29 -0.76 -13.94
N GLN A 300 -1.89 -1.30 -15.09
CA GLN A 300 -2.81 -1.62 -16.16
C GLN A 300 -3.59 -2.89 -15.78
N SER A 301 -4.91 -2.81 -15.83
CA SER A 301 -5.79 -3.98 -15.72
C SER A 301 -6.41 -4.25 -17.10
N THR A 302 -6.25 -5.47 -17.57
CA THR A 302 -6.69 -5.87 -18.91
C THR A 302 -8.12 -6.38 -18.96
N SER A 303 -8.72 -6.82 -17.84
CA SER A 303 -9.94 -7.61 -17.95
C SER A 303 -11.16 -7.16 -17.15
N ASN A 304 -11.03 -6.46 -16.04
CA ASN A 304 -12.20 -6.16 -15.19
C ASN A 304 -12.22 -4.78 -14.53
N GLY A 305 -11.59 -3.80 -15.17
CA GLY A 305 -11.83 -2.41 -14.82
C GLY A 305 -11.41 -1.98 -13.42
N THR A 306 -10.24 -2.45 -12.96
CA THR A 306 -9.60 -1.84 -11.76
C THR A 306 -9.22 -0.40 -12.07
N HIS A 307 -10.22 0.48 -12.10
CA HIS A 307 -10.02 1.88 -12.44
C HIS A 307 -9.88 2.75 -11.19
N GLY A 308 -9.05 3.78 -11.30
CA GLY A 308 -8.96 4.84 -10.29
C GLY A 308 -8.27 4.44 -8.99
N ILE A 309 -7.42 3.41 -8.98
CA ILE A 309 -6.58 3.10 -7.83
C ILE A 309 -5.35 3.98 -7.90
N MET A 310 -5.31 5.01 -7.05
CA MET A 310 -4.18 5.92 -6.92
C MET A 310 -3.31 5.51 -5.74
N GLY A 311 -2.04 5.20 -6.02
CA GLY A 311 -1.05 4.92 -4.97
C GLY A 311 -0.70 6.17 -4.15
N THR A 312 -0.08 5.98 -3.00
CA THR A 312 0.35 7.08 -2.11
C THR A 312 1.25 8.09 -2.82
N LYS A 313 2.09 7.65 -3.75
CA LYS A 313 2.99 8.52 -4.53
C LYS A 313 2.27 9.58 -5.34
N PHE A 314 1.08 9.30 -5.85
CA PHE A 314 0.26 10.30 -6.54
C PHE A 314 -0.07 11.47 -5.61
N PHE A 315 -0.46 11.19 -4.37
CA PHE A 315 -0.81 12.22 -3.38
C PHE A 315 0.43 13.00 -2.90
N GLU A 316 1.55 12.31 -2.67
CA GLU A 316 2.83 12.94 -2.32
C GLU A 316 3.30 13.89 -3.43
N ASN A 317 3.14 13.49 -4.72
CA ASN A 317 3.47 14.32 -5.87
C ASN A 317 2.58 15.59 -5.94
N ILE A 318 1.29 15.45 -5.65
CA ILE A 318 0.40 16.61 -5.52
C ILE A 318 0.87 17.55 -4.41
N GLY A 319 1.31 17.01 -3.28
CA GLY A 319 1.76 17.78 -2.12
C GLY A 319 2.94 18.70 -2.42
N VAL A 320 3.83 18.34 -3.34
CA VAL A 320 4.95 19.19 -3.77
C VAL A 320 4.63 20.10 -4.96
N GLU A 321 3.38 20.07 -5.45
CA GLU A 321 2.87 20.91 -6.54
C GLU A 321 3.70 20.84 -7.83
N LYS A 322 4.28 19.68 -8.13
CA LYS A 322 4.95 19.44 -9.42
C LYS A 322 3.98 18.83 -10.43
N PRO A 323 4.15 19.10 -11.73
CA PRO A 323 3.42 18.40 -12.78
C PRO A 323 3.56 16.87 -12.65
N ILE A 324 2.47 16.14 -12.96
CA ILE A 324 2.38 14.69 -12.85
C ILE A 324 2.11 14.08 -14.23
#